data_f636dd6044ee4d91503d3ecd96879b8f
#
_entry.id   f636dd6044ee4d91503d3ecd96879b8f
#
_cell.length_a   1.000
_cell.length_b   1.000
_cell.length_c   1.000
_cell.angle_alpha   90.00
_cell.angle_beta   90.00
_cell.angle_gamma   90.00
#
_symmetry.space_group_name_H-M   'P 1'
#
loop_
_entity.id
_entity.type
_entity.pdbx_description
1 polymer ?
#
loop_
_entity_poly.entity_id
_entity_poly.type
_entity_poly.pdbx_seq_one_letter_code
_entity_poly.pdbx_strand_id
1 'polypeptide(L)'
;MSALLPVATPKRTLALLGRLVRAHRWLAVAAAVCLLGAAAVSMVTAPLLGRVVDLAVTGGPITGPVLLLAAIALAQGGLAYAGLRSTARLGEQVLAALREDFVAHALDLPLERIEQGGSGDLTSRITEDVAMVSTALREAFPEFIQSALVIVLTVVGLAALDWRFGAAALLAVPIQAWTSRWYLGRSSPLYARRREAAGGEQQQLLDSLSGAVTVRAFRLGDDHVARVGRRVDRSIEMAVAVTRVQTRFFGRLNLAELVGLGAVLIAGFLLVRGGVATIGAAAAAALYFANLFTPINGVLFLLDTFQSATASLARLVGVVEMPAQTRPRRGERPSDGSIKAVDLRYAYLPGQDVLHGIELDVPTGATVALVGGSGGGKTTLAKLLAGVHDPTGGAVRIGGVALEDIDADTMRTTVALVTQEVHVFAGTLAEDLRLVRPDAGEPDLWAALDAVGAADWARALPDGLDAVVGDGGHDLTVVQAQQLALARLLLLDPLVAILDEATAEAGSTGARLLEKATTRVLRDRTAIVVAHRLTQAASADLVVVLDQGRVVEHGTHHDLVAAGGHYARLWAAWTAGRS
;
A
#
# COMPACT_ATOMS: atom_id res chain seq x y z
N MET A 1 -8.46 -15.31 -11.98
CA MET A 1 -7.51 -15.12 -10.84
C MET A 1 -6.72 -13.86 -11.17
N SER A 2 -6.93 -12.79 -10.43
CA SER A 2 -6.15 -11.54 -10.60
C SER A 2 -4.66 -11.86 -10.44
N ALA A 3 -3.84 -11.40 -11.38
CA ALA A 3 -2.40 -11.54 -11.28
C ALA A 3 -1.93 -10.66 -10.12
N LEU A 4 -1.55 -11.28 -9.01
CA LEU A 4 -1.01 -10.56 -7.85
C LEU A 4 0.26 -9.79 -8.29
N LEU A 5 0.41 -8.57 -7.79
CA LEU A 5 1.61 -7.78 -8.01
C LEU A 5 2.86 -8.53 -7.48
N PRO A 6 4.03 -8.39 -8.12
CA PRO A 6 5.21 -9.17 -7.79
C PRO A 6 5.70 -8.92 -6.36
N VAL A 7 6.40 -9.93 -5.83
CA VAL A 7 7.06 -9.89 -4.52
C VAL A 7 8.56 -10.04 -4.74
N ALA A 8 9.34 -9.12 -4.18
CA ALA A 8 10.79 -9.12 -4.34
C ALA A 8 11.45 -10.30 -3.61
N THR A 9 12.62 -10.72 -4.11
CA THR A 9 13.43 -11.75 -3.44
C THR A 9 14.08 -11.18 -2.16
N PRO A 10 14.33 -12.01 -1.13
CA PRO A 10 14.95 -11.54 0.12
C PRO A 10 16.29 -10.81 -0.09
N LYS A 11 17.08 -11.21 -1.09
CA LYS A 11 18.35 -10.56 -1.42
C LYS A 11 18.15 -9.12 -1.90
N ARG A 12 17.15 -8.88 -2.75
CA ARG A 12 16.82 -7.55 -3.28
C ARG A 12 16.25 -6.66 -2.19
N THR A 13 15.34 -7.21 -1.38
CA THR A 13 14.76 -6.51 -0.22
C THR A 13 15.85 -6.01 0.74
N LEU A 14 16.82 -6.88 1.10
CA LEU A 14 17.95 -6.50 1.95
C LEU A 14 18.89 -5.49 1.27
N ALA A 15 19.09 -5.57 -0.04
CA ALA A 15 19.93 -4.63 -0.79
C ALA A 15 19.32 -3.22 -0.79
N LEU A 16 17.99 -3.10 -0.99
CA LEU A 16 17.29 -1.81 -0.93
C LEU A 16 17.38 -1.22 0.49
N LEU A 17 17.02 -2.01 1.51
CA LEU A 17 17.13 -1.58 2.91
C LEU A 17 18.55 -1.11 3.24
N GLY A 18 19.56 -1.87 2.81
CA GLY A 18 20.96 -1.50 3.00
C GLY A 18 21.34 -0.18 2.31
N ARG A 19 20.77 0.14 1.15
CA ARG A 19 20.95 1.43 0.47
C ARG A 19 20.34 2.58 1.27
N LEU A 20 19.10 2.43 1.72
CA LEU A 20 18.39 3.43 2.50
C LEU A 20 19.07 3.72 3.84
N VAL A 21 19.53 2.68 4.55
CA VAL A 21 20.28 2.84 5.81
C VAL A 21 21.64 3.51 5.56
N ARG A 22 22.33 3.22 4.44
CA ARG A 22 23.61 3.87 4.10
C ARG A 22 23.45 5.36 3.82
N ALA A 23 22.33 5.80 3.31
CA ALA A 23 22.03 7.23 3.12
C ALA A 23 22.05 7.98 4.47
N HIS A 24 21.66 7.30 5.56
CA HIS A 24 21.61 7.86 6.92
C HIS A 24 22.65 7.23 7.87
N ARG A 25 23.83 6.89 7.34
CA ARG A 25 24.88 6.14 8.06
C ARG A 25 25.28 6.72 9.42
N TRP A 26 25.28 8.05 9.57
CA TRP A 26 25.65 8.69 10.83
C TRP A 26 24.62 8.46 11.93
N LEU A 27 23.33 8.45 11.60
CA LEU A 27 22.26 8.08 12.53
C LEU A 27 22.35 6.61 12.93
N ALA A 28 22.64 5.72 11.97
CA ALA A 28 22.83 4.30 12.25
C ALA A 28 24.04 4.06 13.17
N VAL A 29 25.17 4.74 12.93
CA VAL A 29 26.35 4.68 13.80
C VAL A 29 26.04 5.25 15.18
N ALA A 30 25.40 6.40 15.29
CA ALA A 30 25.01 6.99 16.58
C ALA A 30 24.09 6.04 17.38
N ALA A 31 23.09 5.46 16.73
CA ALA A 31 22.20 4.48 17.36
C ALA A 31 22.99 3.26 17.87
N ALA A 32 23.84 2.68 17.03
CA ALA A 32 24.66 1.52 17.39
C ALA A 32 25.61 1.82 18.57
N VAL A 33 26.31 2.95 18.54
CA VAL A 33 27.23 3.36 19.61
C VAL A 33 26.49 3.60 20.93
N CYS A 34 25.35 4.29 20.89
CA CYS A 34 24.56 4.56 22.08
C CYS A 34 23.97 3.27 22.68
N LEU A 35 23.41 2.37 21.85
CA LEU A 35 22.85 1.09 22.32
C LEU A 35 23.94 0.16 22.86
N LEU A 36 25.09 0.06 22.18
CA LEU A 36 26.26 -0.67 22.66
C LEU A 36 26.75 -0.10 23.98
N GLY A 37 26.88 1.22 24.08
CA GLY A 37 27.29 1.92 25.30
C GLY A 37 26.33 1.66 26.46
N ALA A 38 25.03 1.74 26.22
CA ALA A 38 23.99 1.47 27.23
C ALA A 38 24.10 0.00 27.73
N ALA A 39 24.23 -0.95 26.80
CA ALA A 39 24.40 -2.36 27.15
C ALA A 39 25.72 -2.66 27.89
N ALA A 40 26.84 -2.05 27.47
CA ALA A 40 28.12 -2.19 28.16
C ALA A 40 28.11 -1.60 29.58
N VAL A 41 27.51 -0.44 29.75
CA VAL A 41 27.35 0.21 31.07
C VAL A 41 26.46 -0.62 31.99
N SER A 42 25.39 -1.25 31.45
CA SER A 42 24.51 -2.13 32.24
C SER A 42 25.25 -3.36 32.80
N MET A 43 26.29 -3.84 32.10
CA MET A 43 27.07 -4.98 32.56
C MET A 43 27.86 -4.70 33.84
N VAL A 44 28.21 -3.46 34.11
CA VAL A 44 28.93 -3.08 35.34
C VAL A 44 28.06 -3.18 36.58
N THR A 45 26.74 -3.15 36.41
CA THR A 45 25.77 -3.17 37.54
C THR A 45 25.89 -4.43 38.40
N ALA A 46 25.96 -5.63 37.77
CA ALA A 46 25.99 -6.89 38.53
C ALA A 46 27.27 -7.08 39.35
N PRO A 47 28.49 -6.88 38.81
CA PRO A 47 29.72 -6.93 39.61
C PRO A 47 29.78 -5.88 40.73
N LEU A 48 29.22 -4.68 40.47
CA LEU A 48 29.21 -3.62 41.45
C LEU A 48 28.23 -3.92 42.60
N LEU A 49 27.09 -4.52 42.33
CA LEU A 49 26.18 -5.06 43.34
C LEU A 49 26.85 -6.19 44.12
N GLY A 50 27.59 -7.08 43.46
CA GLY A 50 28.39 -8.09 44.12
C GLY A 50 29.39 -7.47 45.07
N ARG A 51 30.09 -6.41 44.66
CA ARG A 51 31.03 -5.68 45.54
C ARG A 51 30.35 -5.02 46.74
N VAL A 52 29.15 -4.51 46.59
CA VAL A 52 28.31 -4.00 47.71
C VAL A 52 28.03 -5.13 48.72
N VAL A 53 27.69 -6.33 48.23
CA VAL A 53 27.48 -7.51 49.09
C VAL A 53 28.76 -7.88 49.86
N ASP A 54 29.89 -7.95 49.19
CA ASP A 54 31.16 -8.26 49.85
C ASP A 54 31.55 -7.21 50.90
N LEU A 55 31.39 -5.94 50.61
CA LEU A 55 31.61 -4.84 51.57
C LEU A 55 30.63 -4.89 52.75
N ALA A 56 29.37 -5.22 52.53
CA ALA A 56 28.38 -5.39 53.60
C ALA A 56 28.74 -6.55 54.53
N VAL A 57 29.28 -7.67 53.99
CA VAL A 57 29.72 -8.82 54.78
C VAL A 57 30.98 -8.48 55.62
N THR A 58 31.89 -7.66 55.05
CA THR A 58 33.14 -7.26 55.73
C THR A 58 33.02 -6.00 56.59
N GLY A 59 31.85 -5.36 56.63
CA GLY A 59 31.61 -4.11 57.39
C GLY A 59 32.24 -2.88 56.75
N GLY A 60 32.59 -2.92 55.46
CA GLY A 60 33.21 -1.82 54.74
C GLY A 60 32.20 -0.73 54.30
N PRO A 61 32.71 0.46 53.89
CA PRO A 61 31.83 1.56 53.43
C PRO A 61 31.19 1.26 52.08
N ILE A 62 29.86 1.29 52.03
CA ILE A 62 29.05 1.01 50.81
C ILE A 62 28.67 2.28 50.03
N THR A 63 28.92 3.47 50.57
CA THR A 63 28.47 4.75 49.97
C THR A 63 29.06 4.99 48.58
N GLY A 64 30.37 4.69 48.37
CA GLY A 64 31.00 4.87 47.07
C GLY A 64 30.41 3.99 45.96
N PRO A 65 30.32 2.66 46.16
CA PRO A 65 29.62 1.78 45.20
C PRO A 65 28.17 2.14 44.92
N VAL A 66 27.41 2.59 45.94
CA VAL A 66 26.01 3.02 45.75
C VAL A 66 25.90 4.29 44.89
N LEU A 67 26.79 5.27 45.13
CA LEU A 67 26.82 6.48 44.28
C LEU A 67 27.25 6.13 42.85
N LEU A 68 28.18 5.19 42.68
CA LEU A 68 28.58 4.71 41.36
C LEU A 68 27.41 3.99 40.65
N LEU A 69 26.64 3.17 41.36
CA LEU A 69 25.40 2.57 40.81
C LEU A 69 24.42 3.61 40.32
N ALA A 70 24.20 4.69 41.07
CA ALA A 70 23.34 5.78 40.66
C ALA A 70 23.88 6.48 39.39
N ALA A 71 25.19 6.73 39.32
CA ALA A 71 25.84 7.31 38.14
C ALA A 71 25.69 6.39 36.90
N ILE A 72 25.90 5.09 37.09
CA ILE A 72 25.70 4.06 36.05
C ILE A 72 24.27 4.04 35.55
N ALA A 73 23.28 4.09 36.45
CA ALA A 73 21.86 4.10 36.08
C ALA A 73 21.51 5.35 35.25
N LEU A 74 22.02 6.52 35.61
CA LEU A 74 21.83 7.76 34.85
C LEU A 74 22.51 7.69 33.48
N ALA A 75 23.75 7.21 33.41
CA ALA A 75 24.51 7.04 32.18
C ALA A 75 23.80 6.05 31.23
N GLN A 76 23.38 4.89 31.78
CA GLN A 76 22.64 3.88 31.04
C GLN A 76 21.32 4.43 30.48
N GLY A 77 20.53 5.14 31.33
CA GLY A 77 19.28 5.76 30.91
C GLY A 77 19.49 6.80 29.81
N GLY A 78 20.51 7.66 29.94
CA GLY A 78 20.86 8.67 28.94
C GLY A 78 21.29 8.04 27.60
N LEU A 79 22.15 7.03 27.63
CA LEU A 79 22.61 6.31 26.44
C LEU A 79 21.47 5.52 25.79
N ALA A 80 20.62 4.83 26.56
CA ALA A 80 19.47 4.11 26.06
C ALA A 80 18.48 5.05 25.39
N TYR A 81 18.16 6.20 26.00
CA TYR A 81 17.32 7.24 25.42
C TYR A 81 17.88 7.77 24.10
N ALA A 82 19.16 8.12 24.07
CA ALA A 82 19.83 8.61 22.86
C ALA A 82 19.85 7.54 21.74
N GLY A 83 20.11 6.30 22.11
CA GLY A 83 20.10 5.15 21.19
C GLY A 83 18.70 4.92 20.59
N LEU A 84 17.66 4.86 21.43
CA LEU A 84 16.29 4.65 21.00
C LEU A 84 15.80 5.80 20.11
N ARG A 85 16.08 7.05 20.50
CA ARG A 85 15.75 8.24 19.70
C ARG A 85 16.43 8.22 18.33
N SER A 86 17.70 7.84 18.25
CA SER A 86 18.45 7.76 17.00
C SER A 86 17.91 6.64 16.10
N THR A 87 17.57 5.48 16.67
CA THR A 87 16.96 4.36 15.94
C THR A 87 15.57 4.72 15.42
N ALA A 88 14.73 5.37 16.23
CA ALA A 88 13.42 5.82 15.81
C ALA A 88 13.51 6.83 14.64
N ARG A 89 14.42 7.81 14.73
CA ARG A 89 14.65 8.77 13.64
C ARG A 89 15.15 8.09 12.37
N LEU A 90 16.07 7.15 12.48
CA LEU A 90 16.55 6.35 11.34
C LEU A 90 15.37 5.59 10.69
N GLY A 91 14.56 4.93 11.50
CA GLY A 91 13.39 4.19 11.03
C GLY A 91 12.40 5.08 10.28
N GLU A 92 12.09 6.29 10.81
CA GLU A 92 11.19 7.23 10.14
C GLU A 92 11.74 7.73 8.80
N GLN A 93 13.03 8.05 8.72
CA GLN A 93 13.65 8.52 7.47
C GLN A 93 13.70 7.42 6.41
N VAL A 94 14.02 6.18 6.81
CA VAL A 94 13.99 5.02 5.91
C VAL A 94 12.57 4.75 5.42
N LEU A 95 11.58 4.85 6.32
CA LEU A 95 10.17 4.62 5.98
C LEU A 95 9.61 5.72 5.08
N ALA A 96 9.95 6.99 5.32
CA ALA A 96 9.56 8.11 4.46
C ALA A 96 10.11 7.92 3.04
N ALA A 97 11.42 7.64 2.90
CA ALA A 97 12.03 7.38 1.60
C ALA A 97 11.39 6.17 0.89
N LEU A 98 11.07 5.09 1.63
CA LEU A 98 10.40 3.93 1.04
C LEU A 98 8.99 4.25 0.54
N ARG A 99 8.23 5.09 1.29
CA ARG A 99 6.90 5.55 0.86
C ARG A 99 6.96 6.43 -0.38
N GLU A 100 7.90 7.37 -0.42
CA GLU A 100 8.12 8.24 -1.57
C GLU A 100 8.49 7.41 -2.82
N ASP A 101 9.46 6.52 -2.69
CA ASP A 101 9.86 5.61 -3.76
C ASP A 101 8.69 4.73 -4.23
N PHE A 102 7.91 4.19 -3.30
CA PHE A 102 6.76 3.36 -3.62
C PHE A 102 5.69 4.14 -4.39
N VAL A 103 5.30 5.33 -3.89
CA VAL A 103 4.25 6.15 -4.53
C VAL A 103 4.72 6.62 -5.90
N ALA A 104 5.97 7.09 -6.02
CA ALA A 104 6.53 7.51 -7.30
C ALA A 104 6.48 6.38 -8.33
N HIS A 105 6.96 5.17 -7.96
CA HIS A 105 6.92 4.03 -8.88
C HIS A 105 5.51 3.51 -9.14
N ALA A 106 4.61 3.54 -8.15
CA ALA A 106 3.23 3.10 -8.33
C ALA A 106 2.46 3.99 -9.31
N LEU A 107 2.73 5.31 -9.32
CA LEU A 107 2.14 6.25 -10.27
C LEU A 107 2.71 6.11 -11.68
N ASP A 108 3.97 5.65 -11.80
CA ASP A 108 4.63 5.40 -13.10
C ASP A 108 4.31 4.01 -13.67
N LEU A 109 3.58 3.16 -12.94
CA LEU A 109 3.18 1.85 -13.46
C LEU A 109 2.14 1.99 -14.59
N PRO A 110 2.21 1.13 -15.62
CA PRO A 110 1.14 1.02 -16.60
C PRO A 110 -0.20 0.74 -15.90
N LEU A 111 -1.24 1.51 -16.24
CA LEU A 111 -2.57 1.36 -15.63
C LEU A 111 -3.12 -0.06 -15.75
N GLU A 112 -2.78 -0.76 -16.83
CA GLU A 112 -3.09 -2.16 -17.03
C GLU A 112 -2.62 -3.06 -15.87
N ARG A 113 -1.43 -2.81 -15.32
CA ARG A 113 -0.89 -3.55 -14.17
C ARG A 113 -1.67 -3.26 -12.89
N ILE A 114 -2.11 -2.01 -12.74
CA ILE A 114 -2.92 -1.58 -11.60
C ILE A 114 -4.31 -2.23 -11.69
N GLU A 115 -4.92 -2.23 -12.87
CA GLU A 115 -6.23 -2.85 -13.12
C GLU A 115 -6.19 -4.39 -12.93
N GLN A 116 -5.14 -5.07 -13.40
CA GLN A 116 -4.95 -6.52 -13.21
C GLN A 116 -4.71 -6.90 -11.74
N GLY A 117 -3.90 -6.13 -11.01
CA GLY A 117 -3.59 -6.36 -9.59
C GLY A 117 -4.74 -5.97 -8.65
N GLY A 118 -5.62 -5.08 -9.10
CA GLY A 118 -6.67 -4.45 -8.32
C GLY A 118 -6.14 -3.28 -7.46
N SER A 119 -6.87 -2.17 -7.45
CA SER A 119 -6.55 -1.00 -6.62
C SER A 119 -6.44 -1.35 -5.13
N GLY A 120 -7.19 -2.37 -4.68
CA GLY A 120 -7.16 -2.86 -3.31
C GLY A 120 -5.81 -3.44 -2.87
N ASP A 121 -5.05 -4.12 -3.74
CA ASP A 121 -3.72 -4.65 -3.39
C ASP A 121 -2.71 -3.51 -3.20
N LEU A 122 -2.74 -2.47 -4.05
CA LEU A 122 -1.89 -1.28 -3.87
C LEU A 122 -2.25 -0.53 -2.58
N THR A 123 -3.54 -0.32 -2.32
CA THR A 123 -4.01 0.33 -1.09
C THR A 123 -3.59 -0.44 0.15
N SER A 124 -3.77 -1.78 0.17
CA SER A 124 -3.32 -2.63 1.28
C SER A 124 -1.80 -2.54 1.47
N ARG A 125 -1.00 -2.47 0.40
CA ARG A 125 0.47 -2.31 0.49
C ARG A 125 0.86 -0.96 1.09
N ILE A 126 0.20 0.15 0.69
CA ILE A 126 0.49 1.48 1.24
C ILE A 126 0.08 1.60 2.70
N THR A 127 -1.03 0.98 3.10
CA THR A 127 -1.56 1.10 4.46
C THR A 127 -1.01 0.01 5.39
N GLU A 128 -1.32 -1.25 5.12
CA GLU A 128 -1.04 -2.37 6.02
C GLU A 128 0.43 -2.80 5.99
N ASP A 129 1.01 -2.97 4.79
CA ASP A 129 2.41 -3.40 4.69
C ASP A 129 3.37 -2.33 5.20
N VAL A 130 3.09 -1.05 4.91
CA VAL A 130 3.88 0.07 5.45
C VAL A 130 3.75 0.16 6.96
N ALA A 131 2.55 -0.04 7.54
CA ALA A 131 2.34 -0.07 8.98
C ALA A 131 3.10 -1.22 9.65
N MET A 132 3.11 -2.41 9.04
CA MET A 132 3.86 -3.57 9.53
C MET A 132 5.37 -3.31 9.54
N VAL A 133 5.92 -2.75 8.47
CA VAL A 133 7.33 -2.35 8.38
C VAL A 133 7.66 -1.26 9.40
N SER A 134 6.77 -0.28 9.58
CA SER A 134 6.90 0.78 10.59
C SER A 134 7.02 0.21 12.01
N THR A 135 6.11 -0.68 12.40
CA THR A 135 6.13 -1.34 13.72
C THR A 135 7.43 -2.13 13.91
N ALA A 136 7.88 -2.86 12.90
CA ALA A 136 9.14 -3.60 12.98
C ALA A 136 10.35 -2.68 13.16
N LEU A 137 10.42 -1.56 12.44
CA LEU A 137 11.53 -0.61 12.54
C LEU A 137 11.54 0.17 13.85
N ARG A 138 10.36 0.53 14.38
CA ARG A 138 10.25 1.34 15.60
C ARG A 138 10.40 0.52 16.90
N GLU A 139 9.88 -0.69 16.91
CA GLU A 139 9.75 -1.50 18.12
C GLU A 139 10.63 -2.75 18.07
N ALA A 140 10.43 -3.60 17.06
CA ALA A 140 11.07 -4.90 17.03
C ALA A 140 12.59 -4.85 16.79
N PHE A 141 13.05 -3.99 15.91
CA PHE A 141 14.48 -3.90 15.56
C PHE A 141 15.35 -3.36 16.71
N PRO A 142 14.99 -2.25 17.42
CA PRO A 142 15.73 -1.79 18.59
C PRO A 142 15.77 -2.83 19.70
N GLU A 143 14.64 -3.46 20.00
CA GLU A 143 14.53 -4.49 21.04
C GLU A 143 15.37 -5.72 20.71
N PHE A 144 15.38 -6.16 19.44
CA PHE A 144 16.23 -7.26 18.98
C PHE A 144 17.71 -6.97 19.16
N ILE A 145 18.17 -5.78 18.71
CA ILE A 145 19.58 -5.38 18.86
C ILE A 145 19.97 -5.33 20.34
N GLN A 146 19.14 -4.67 21.15
CA GLN A 146 19.38 -4.55 22.59
C GLN A 146 19.43 -5.92 23.26
N SER A 147 18.50 -6.81 22.95
CA SER A 147 18.45 -8.17 23.48
C SER A 147 19.67 -8.98 23.06
N ALA A 148 20.04 -8.93 21.79
CA ALA A 148 21.25 -9.63 21.29
C ALA A 148 22.51 -9.13 21.98
N LEU A 149 22.66 -7.82 22.16
CA LEU A 149 23.81 -7.22 22.85
C LEU A 149 23.84 -7.63 24.32
N VAL A 150 22.72 -7.58 25.03
CA VAL A 150 22.64 -8.00 26.45
C VAL A 150 23.00 -9.46 26.59
N ILE A 151 22.50 -10.36 25.73
CA ILE A 151 22.83 -11.79 25.75
C ILE A 151 24.35 -11.99 25.58
N VAL A 152 24.94 -11.40 24.53
CA VAL A 152 26.38 -11.57 24.26
C VAL A 152 27.21 -11.01 25.39
N LEU A 153 26.96 -9.81 25.85
CA LEU A 153 27.71 -9.17 26.90
C LEU A 153 27.55 -9.89 28.25
N THR A 154 26.37 -10.40 28.56
CA THR A 154 26.14 -11.18 29.80
C THR A 154 26.90 -12.50 29.80
N VAL A 155 26.97 -13.20 28.66
CA VAL A 155 27.79 -14.41 28.53
C VAL A 155 29.28 -14.09 28.73
N VAL A 156 29.74 -12.98 28.14
CA VAL A 156 31.13 -12.49 28.36
C VAL A 156 31.35 -12.09 29.83
N GLY A 157 30.38 -11.39 30.45
CA GLY A 157 30.45 -11.01 31.86
C GLY A 157 30.51 -12.20 32.82
N LEU A 158 29.71 -13.25 32.58
CA LEU A 158 29.76 -14.49 33.33
C LEU A 158 31.15 -15.19 33.22
N ALA A 159 31.67 -15.26 32.00
CA ALA A 159 32.99 -15.87 31.75
C ALA A 159 34.12 -15.04 32.36
N ALA A 160 34.00 -13.71 32.40
CA ALA A 160 34.98 -12.81 33.01
C ALA A 160 35.01 -12.89 34.56
N LEU A 161 33.88 -13.20 35.21
CA LEU A 161 33.84 -13.46 36.65
C LEU A 161 34.57 -14.74 37.02
N ASP A 162 34.20 -15.84 36.44
CA ASP A 162 34.85 -17.15 36.44
C ASP A 162 34.22 -18.02 35.35
N TRP A 163 35.05 -18.68 34.52
CA TRP A 163 34.54 -19.53 33.43
C TRP A 163 33.60 -20.65 33.89
N ARG A 164 33.71 -21.08 35.16
CA ARG A 164 32.87 -22.11 35.78
C ARG A 164 31.39 -21.65 35.93
N PHE A 165 31.16 -20.35 36.16
CA PHE A 165 29.80 -19.80 36.14
C PHE A 165 29.19 -19.87 34.72
N GLY A 166 30.01 -19.56 33.69
CA GLY A 166 29.59 -19.73 32.31
C GLY A 166 29.26 -21.20 31.99
N ALA A 167 30.09 -22.13 32.43
CA ALA A 167 29.85 -23.56 32.24
C ALA A 167 28.56 -24.05 32.95
N ALA A 168 28.31 -23.58 34.18
CA ALA A 168 27.07 -23.87 34.92
C ALA A 168 25.83 -23.31 34.20
N ALA A 169 25.94 -22.07 33.67
CA ALA A 169 24.86 -21.43 32.90
C ALA A 169 24.50 -22.20 31.61
N LEU A 170 25.49 -22.86 30.97
CA LEU A 170 25.26 -23.66 29.76
C LEU A 170 24.37 -24.87 29.99
N LEU A 171 24.13 -25.31 31.24
CA LEU A 171 23.17 -26.38 31.53
C LEU A 171 21.72 -26.03 31.18
N ALA A 172 21.37 -24.74 31.14
CA ALA A 172 20.04 -24.26 30.69
C ALA A 172 19.87 -24.36 29.16
N VAL A 173 20.97 -24.24 28.39
CA VAL A 173 20.94 -24.11 26.93
C VAL A 173 20.27 -25.30 26.23
N PRO A 174 20.56 -26.58 26.58
CA PRO A 174 19.87 -27.72 25.96
C PRO A 174 18.33 -27.66 26.13
N ILE A 175 17.88 -27.27 27.33
CA ILE A 175 16.44 -27.17 27.63
C ILE A 175 15.82 -26.03 26.81
N GLN A 176 16.49 -24.88 26.74
CA GLN A 176 16.04 -23.72 25.95
C GLN A 176 16.01 -24.06 24.45
N ALA A 177 17.08 -24.65 23.90
CA ALA A 177 17.17 -25.00 22.49
C ALA A 177 16.08 -26.02 22.09
N TRP A 178 15.87 -27.05 22.92
CA TRP A 178 14.81 -28.03 22.69
C TRP A 178 13.41 -27.40 22.77
N THR A 179 13.18 -26.55 23.77
CA THR A 179 11.90 -25.86 23.97
C THR A 179 11.60 -24.89 22.82
N SER A 180 12.58 -24.11 22.39
CA SER A 180 12.47 -23.17 21.26
C SER A 180 12.18 -23.93 19.96
N ARG A 181 12.93 -25.02 19.69
CA ARG A 181 12.70 -25.84 18.51
C ARG A 181 11.30 -26.48 18.51
N TRP A 182 10.84 -26.96 19.67
CA TRP A 182 9.50 -27.50 19.86
C TRP A 182 8.43 -26.42 19.62
N TYR A 183 8.64 -25.20 20.13
CA TYR A 183 7.70 -24.08 19.98
C TYR A 183 7.60 -23.64 18.52
N LEU A 184 8.72 -23.39 17.86
CA LEU A 184 8.76 -22.97 16.45
C LEU A 184 8.06 -23.98 15.52
N GLY A 185 8.27 -25.28 15.76
CA GLY A 185 7.60 -26.31 14.96
C GLY A 185 6.08 -26.39 15.15
N ARG A 186 5.55 -25.92 16.31
CA ARG A 186 4.11 -25.97 16.62
C ARG A 186 3.40 -24.63 16.47
N SER A 187 4.07 -23.53 16.72
CA SER A 187 3.46 -22.19 16.67
C SER A 187 3.12 -21.77 15.26
N SER A 188 3.99 -21.95 14.29
CA SER A 188 3.79 -21.52 12.91
C SER A 188 2.48 -22.00 12.28
N PRO A 189 2.14 -23.32 12.28
CA PRO A 189 0.85 -23.78 11.72
C PRO A 189 -0.37 -23.31 12.52
N LEU A 190 -0.23 -23.13 13.85
CA LEU A 190 -1.32 -22.62 14.68
C LEU A 190 -1.58 -21.14 14.43
N TYR A 191 -0.55 -20.32 14.29
CA TYR A 191 -0.71 -18.91 13.93
C TYR A 191 -1.32 -18.74 12.53
N ALA A 192 -0.95 -19.59 11.57
CA ALA A 192 -1.59 -19.61 10.25
C ALA A 192 -3.09 -19.88 10.34
N ARG A 193 -3.49 -20.93 11.08
CA ARG A 193 -4.91 -21.27 11.31
C ARG A 193 -5.66 -20.19 12.08
N ARG A 194 -5.01 -19.54 13.05
CA ARG A 194 -5.60 -18.41 13.79
C ARG A 194 -5.89 -17.25 12.85
N ARG A 195 -4.94 -16.89 11.97
CA ARG A 195 -5.13 -15.82 10.95
C ARG A 195 -6.27 -16.18 10.00
N GLU A 196 -6.33 -17.42 9.52
CA GLU A 196 -7.42 -17.90 8.67
C GLU A 196 -8.79 -17.82 9.37
N ALA A 197 -8.86 -18.23 10.64
CA ALA A 197 -10.09 -18.15 11.43
C ALA A 197 -10.53 -16.69 11.65
N ALA A 198 -9.60 -15.80 12.01
CA ALA A 198 -9.88 -14.38 12.19
C ALA A 198 -10.29 -13.69 10.88
N GLY A 199 -9.64 -14.01 9.75
CA GLY A 199 -10.04 -13.54 8.43
C GLY A 199 -11.45 -14.01 8.04
N GLY A 200 -11.79 -15.27 8.31
CA GLY A 200 -13.13 -15.81 8.08
C GLY A 200 -14.21 -15.19 8.97
N GLU A 201 -13.87 -14.80 10.21
CA GLU A 201 -14.74 -14.03 11.11
C GLU A 201 -14.99 -12.62 10.55
N GLN A 202 -13.92 -11.90 10.21
CA GLN A 202 -14.00 -10.54 9.66
C GLN A 202 -14.80 -10.51 8.35
N GLN A 203 -14.57 -11.45 7.43
CA GLN A 203 -15.31 -11.56 6.18
C GLN A 203 -16.80 -11.77 6.42
N GLN A 204 -17.18 -12.68 7.36
CA GLN A 204 -18.58 -12.92 7.68
C GLN A 204 -19.26 -11.69 8.31
N LEU A 205 -18.53 -10.90 9.12
CA LEU A 205 -19.02 -9.64 9.67
C LEU A 205 -19.25 -8.61 8.56
N LEU A 206 -18.27 -8.42 7.68
CA LEU A 206 -18.38 -7.50 6.54
C LEU A 206 -19.55 -7.89 5.62
N ASP A 207 -19.68 -9.16 5.26
CA ASP A 207 -20.79 -9.65 4.41
C ASP A 207 -22.15 -9.39 5.07
N SER A 208 -22.24 -9.59 6.38
CA SER A 208 -23.50 -9.37 7.11
C SER A 208 -23.87 -7.89 7.22
N LEU A 209 -22.87 -7.00 7.41
CA LEU A 209 -23.08 -5.57 7.53
C LEU A 209 -23.31 -4.92 6.18
N SER A 210 -22.53 -5.26 5.16
CA SER A 210 -22.70 -4.74 3.80
C SER A 210 -24.03 -5.20 3.19
N GLY A 211 -24.45 -6.43 3.50
CA GLY A 211 -25.74 -7.00 3.10
C GLY A 211 -26.90 -6.66 4.03
N ALA A 212 -26.77 -5.71 4.97
CA ALA A 212 -27.75 -5.48 6.03
C ALA A 212 -29.17 -5.17 5.50
N VAL A 213 -29.29 -4.48 4.36
CA VAL A 213 -30.59 -4.21 3.71
C VAL A 213 -31.24 -5.52 3.29
N THR A 214 -30.50 -6.40 2.63
CA THR A 214 -30.99 -7.72 2.19
C THR A 214 -31.33 -8.60 3.39
N VAL A 215 -30.42 -8.65 4.39
CA VAL A 215 -30.65 -9.43 5.62
C VAL A 215 -31.95 -9.01 6.31
N ARG A 216 -32.23 -7.71 6.41
CA ARG A 216 -33.48 -7.17 6.99
C ARG A 216 -34.69 -7.45 6.11
N ALA A 217 -34.59 -7.23 4.78
CA ALA A 217 -35.69 -7.44 3.84
C ALA A 217 -36.18 -8.89 3.84
N PHE A 218 -35.26 -9.85 3.94
CA PHE A 218 -35.58 -11.28 3.96
C PHE A 218 -35.68 -11.89 5.37
N ARG A 219 -35.56 -11.07 6.43
CA ARG A 219 -35.64 -11.50 7.85
C ARG A 219 -34.61 -12.58 8.23
N LEU A 220 -33.42 -12.51 7.67
CA LEU A 220 -32.34 -13.49 7.90
C LEU A 220 -31.43 -13.14 9.11
N GLY A 221 -31.87 -12.23 10.00
CA GLY A 221 -31.07 -11.74 11.13
C GLY A 221 -30.52 -12.86 12.01
N ASP A 222 -31.40 -13.76 12.47
CA ASP A 222 -31.00 -14.86 13.37
C ASP A 222 -29.99 -15.81 12.70
N ASP A 223 -30.19 -16.12 11.43
CA ASP A 223 -29.27 -16.92 10.62
C ASP A 223 -27.88 -16.31 10.49
N HIS A 224 -27.82 -14.99 10.26
CA HIS A 224 -26.55 -14.27 10.16
C HIS A 224 -25.84 -14.19 11.50
N VAL A 225 -26.57 -13.90 12.60
CA VAL A 225 -26.03 -13.93 13.96
C VAL A 225 -25.47 -15.32 14.30
N ALA A 226 -26.19 -16.39 13.96
CA ALA A 226 -25.73 -17.75 14.19
C ALA A 226 -24.48 -18.11 13.35
N ARG A 227 -24.36 -17.59 12.10
CA ARG A 227 -23.17 -17.77 11.25
C ARG A 227 -21.96 -17.03 11.83
N VAL A 228 -22.14 -15.76 12.22
CA VAL A 228 -21.11 -14.96 12.89
C VAL A 228 -20.66 -15.67 14.17
N GLY A 229 -21.60 -16.11 15.03
CA GLY A 229 -21.29 -16.85 16.27
C GLY A 229 -20.38 -18.06 16.03
N ARG A 230 -20.70 -18.90 15.05
CA ARG A 230 -19.84 -20.06 14.70
C ARG A 230 -18.42 -19.66 14.25
N ARG A 231 -18.28 -18.52 13.55
CA ARG A 231 -16.95 -18.00 13.14
C ARG A 231 -16.17 -17.45 14.33
N VAL A 232 -16.85 -16.74 15.23
CA VAL A 232 -16.28 -16.24 16.50
C VAL A 232 -15.82 -17.40 17.38
N ASP A 233 -16.66 -18.43 17.58
CA ASP A 233 -16.30 -19.63 18.34
C ASP A 233 -15.03 -20.29 17.79
N ARG A 234 -14.95 -20.41 16.45
CA ARG A 234 -13.76 -20.96 15.79
C ARG A 234 -12.52 -20.10 16.01
N SER A 235 -12.65 -18.79 15.95
CA SER A 235 -11.57 -17.83 16.23
C SER A 235 -11.09 -17.95 17.69
N ILE A 236 -12.02 -18.06 18.64
CA ILE A 236 -11.73 -18.28 20.06
C ILE A 236 -11.01 -19.62 20.28
N GLU A 237 -11.47 -20.72 19.67
CA GLU A 237 -10.81 -22.02 19.76
C GLU A 237 -9.34 -21.94 19.32
N MET A 238 -9.08 -21.26 18.19
CA MET A 238 -7.72 -21.10 17.68
C MET A 238 -6.88 -20.19 18.60
N ALA A 239 -7.45 -19.12 19.14
CA ALA A 239 -6.77 -18.25 20.10
C ALA A 239 -6.38 -19.02 21.37
N VAL A 240 -7.30 -19.81 21.94
CA VAL A 240 -7.04 -20.66 23.10
C VAL A 240 -5.98 -21.73 22.81
N ALA A 241 -6.00 -22.32 21.60
CA ALA A 241 -4.97 -23.28 21.19
C ALA A 241 -3.57 -22.64 21.15
N VAL A 242 -3.44 -21.42 20.60
CA VAL A 242 -2.18 -20.64 20.60
C VAL A 242 -1.74 -20.34 22.03
N THR A 243 -2.63 -19.78 22.88
CA THR A 243 -2.31 -19.47 24.28
C THR A 243 -1.85 -20.70 25.05
N ARG A 244 -2.45 -21.86 24.82
CA ARG A 244 -2.05 -23.13 25.46
C ARG A 244 -0.62 -23.54 25.07
N VAL A 245 -0.23 -23.36 23.81
CA VAL A 245 1.15 -23.63 23.36
C VAL A 245 2.12 -22.62 23.97
N GLN A 246 1.74 -21.34 24.01
CA GLN A 246 2.54 -20.27 24.65
C GLN A 246 2.76 -20.55 26.15
N THR A 247 1.71 -20.88 26.89
CA THR A 247 1.82 -21.19 28.33
C THR A 247 2.76 -22.39 28.58
N ARG A 248 2.68 -23.43 27.77
CA ARG A 248 3.59 -24.58 27.87
C ARG A 248 5.03 -24.21 27.53
N PHE A 249 5.21 -23.33 26.56
CA PHE A 249 6.52 -22.81 26.18
C PHE A 249 7.16 -22.03 27.35
N PHE A 250 6.45 -21.05 27.93
CA PHE A 250 6.93 -20.30 29.08
C PHE A 250 7.18 -21.17 30.31
N GLY A 251 6.30 -22.14 30.60
CA GLY A 251 6.51 -23.08 31.69
C GLY A 251 7.83 -23.87 31.54
N ARG A 252 8.20 -24.28 30.33
CA ARG A 252 9.47 -24.96 30.05
C ARG A 252 10.68 -24.02 30.11
N LEU A 253 10.51 -22.76 29.66
CA LEU A 253 11.57 -21.75 29.78
C LEU A 253 11.85 -21.42 31.25
N ASN A 254 10.83 -21.26 32.08
CA ASN A 254 10.98 -21.06 33.51
C ASN A 254 11.67 -22.27 34.20
N LEU A 255 11.42 -23.49 33.70
CA LEU A 255 12.16 -24.67 34.17
C LEU A 255 13.64 -24.60 33.76
N ALA A 256 13.96 -24.16 32.55
CA ALA A 256 15.33 -23.92 32.11
C ALA A 256 16.03 -22.85 32.97
N GLU A 257 15.30 -21.80 33.33
CA GLU A 257 15.78 -20.76 34.25
C GLU A 257 16.06 -21.32 35.62
N LEU A 258 15.14 -22.07 36.21
CA LEU A 258 15.33 -22.70 37.50
C LEU A 258 16.57 -23.63 37.53
N VAL A 259 16.72 -24.47 36.49
CA VAL A 259 17.86 -25.39 36.39
C VAL A 259 19.17 -24.62 36.23
N GLY A 260 19.23 -23.62 35.36
CA GLY A 260 20.44 -22.84 35.15
C GLY A 260 20.81 -21.96 36.35
N LEU A 261 19.83 -21.26 36.94
CA LEU A 261 20.06 -20.45 38.13
C LEU A 261 20.51 -21.34 39.32
N GLY A 262 19.86 -22.48 39.51
CA GLY A 262 20.22 -23.46 40.51
C GLY A 262 21.66 -23.96 40.31
N ALA A 263 22.05 -24.26 39.07
CA ALA A 263 23.41 -24.67 38.74
C ALA A 263 24.46 -23.58 39.03
N VAL A 264 24.14 -22.30 38.66
CA VAL A 264 25.03 -21.15 38.97
C VAL A 264 25.14 -20.91 40.46
N LEU A 265 24.05 -21.05 41.23
CA LEU A 265 24.09 -20.92 42.69
C LEU A 265 24.87 -22.06 43.37
N ILE A 266 24.71 -23.32 42.93
CA ILE A 266 25.47 -24.45 43.42
C ILE A 266 26.98 -24.27 43.11
N ALA A 267 27.29 -23.88 41.87
CA ALA A 267 28.66 -23.57 41.49
C ALA A 267 29.23 -22.43 42.36
N GLY A 268 28.47 -21.37 42.57
CA GLY A 268 28.82 -20.26 43.44
C GLY A 268 29.11 -20.71 44.87
N PHE A 269 28.24 -21.52 45.46
CA PHE A 269 28.43 -22.07 46.80
C PHE A 269 29.73 -22.88 46.92
N LEU A 270 29.98 -23.75 45.95
CA LEU A 270 31.21 -24.58 45.93
C LEU A 270 32.47 -23.74 45.75
N LEU A 271 32.44 -22.74 44.89
CA LEU A 271 33.57 -21.82 44.67
C LEU A 271 33.86 -20.92 45.87
N VAL A 272 32.85 -20.42 46.54
CA VAL A 272 32.97 -19.60 47.76
C VAL A 272 33.51 -20.47 48.91
N ARG A 273 32.99 -21.68 49.10
CA ARG A 273 33.46 -22.63 50.11
C ARG A 273 34.92 -23.04 49.87
N GLY A 274 35.31 -23.14 48.58
CA GLY A 274 36.69 -23.42 48.17
C GLY A 274 37.63 -22.22 48.22
N GLY A 275 37.18 -21.05 48.62
CA GLY A 275 37.98 -19.81 48.69
C GLY A 275 38.41 -19.25 47.35
N VAL A 276 37.80 -19.72 46.23
CA VAL A 276 38.13 -19.30 44.86
C VAL A 276 37.33 -18.04 44.44
N ALA A 277 36.09 -17.90 44.94
CA ALA A 277 35.23 -16.76 44.63
C ALA A 277 34.69 -16.11 45.92
N THR A 278 34.25 -14.84 45.82
CA THR A 278 33.58 -14.13 46.91
C THR A 278 32.07 -14.38 46.86
N ILE A 279 31.38 -14.12 47.97
CA ILE A 279 29.90 -14.16 48.02
C ILE A 279 29.32 -13.18 47.02
N GLY A 280 29.91 -11.99 46.88
CA GLY A 280 29.51 -10.99 45.91
C GLY A 280 29.70 -11.42 44.47
N ALA A 281 30.77 -12.15 44.15
CA ALA A 281 30.96 -12.71 42.82
C ALA A 281 29.89 -13.75 42.47
N ALA A 282 29.51 -14.62 43.42
CA ALA A 282 28.42 -15.58 43.23
C ALA A 282 27.08 -14.89 43.06
N ALA A 283 26.80 -13.83 43.83
CA ALA A 283 25.59 -13.01 43.68
C ALA A 283 25.53 -12.30 42.31
N ALA A 284 26.65 -11.73 41.85
CA ALA A 284 26.79 -11.11 40.55
C ALA A 284 26.53 -12.11 39.41
N ALA A 285 27.07 -13.33 39.51
CA ALA A 285 26.84 -14.38 38.52
C ALA A 285 25.35 -14.81 38.46
N ALA A 286 24.72 -14.95 39.63
CA ALA A 286 23.29 -15.25 39.69
C ALA A 286 22.43 -14.15 39.06
N LEU A 287 22.77 -12.88 39.30
CA LEU A 287 22.10 -11.71 38.72
C LEU A 287 22.27 -11.64 37.19
N TYR A 288 23.47 -11.85 36.70
CA TYR A 288 23.76 -11.94 35.27
C TYR A 288 22.93 -13.03 34.61
N PHE A 289 22.87 -14.21 35.21
CA PHE A 289 22.12 -15.32 34.67
C PHE A 289 20.60 -15.03 34.64
N ALA A 290 20.05 -14.49 35.73
CA ALA A 290 18.61 -14.12 35.80
C ALA A 290 18.24 -13.07 34.74
N ASN A 291 19.12 -12.10 34.46
CA ASN A 291 18.88 -11.07 33.46
C ASN A 291 18.98 -11.59 32.01
N LEU A 292 19.39 -12.82 31.74
CA LEU A 292 19.44 -13.40 30.38
C LEU A 292 18.06 -13.79 29.84
N PHE A 293 17.09 -14.10 30.71
CA PHE A 293 15.83 -14.69 30.27
C PHE A 293 14.91 -13.70 29.58
N THR A 294 14.84 -12.46 30.04
CA THR A 294 14.03 -11.41 29.41
C THR A 294 14.44 -11.16 27.96
N PRO A 295 15.72 -10.89 27.63
CA PRO A 295 16.13 -10.68 26.23
C PRO A 295 16.01 -11.94 25.36
N ILE A 296 16.23 -13.13 25.90
CA ILE A 296 16.02 -14.39 25.14
C ILE A 296 14.55 -14.54 24.76
N ASN A 297 13.64 -14.29 25.69
CA ASN A 297 12.22 -14.33 25.43
C ASN A 297 11.81 -13.26 24.43
N GLY A 298 12.33 -12.03 24.55
CA GLY A 298 12.11 -10.92 23.61
C GLY A 298 12.47 -11.32 22.18
N VAL A 299 13.68 -11.85 21.95
CA VAL A 299 14.12 -12.29 20.60
C VAL A 299 13.16 -13.32 20.00
N LEU A 300 12.67 -14.28 20.81
CA LEU A 300 11.77 -15.33 20.32
C LEU A 300 10.38 -14.76 19.93
N PHE A 301 9.89 -13.76 20.67
CA PHE A 301 8.63 -13.08 20.33
C PHE A 301 8.74 -12.21 19.07
N LEU A 302 9.88 -11.57 18.87
CA LEU A 302 10.09 -10.69 17.74
C LEU A 302 10.20 -11.43 16.41
N LEU A 303 10.43 -12.75 16.43
CA LEU A 303 10.64 -13.54 15.23
C LEU A 303 9.41 -13.49 14.28
N ASP A 304 8.20 -13.56 14.82
CA ASP A 304 6.96 -13.46 14.01
C ASP A 304 6.80 -12.06 13.40
N THR A 305 7.09 -11.01 14.17
CA THR A 305 7.09 -9.62 13.69
C THR A 305 8.10 -9.42 12.57
N PHE A 306 9.31 -9.96 12.70
CA PHE A 306 10.33 -9.89 11.64
C PHE A 306 9.92 -10.64 10.38
N GLN A 307 9.36 -11.84 10.53
CA GLN A 307 8.87 -12.61 9.37
C GLN A 307 7.77 -11.84 8.63
N SER A 308 6.79 -11.29 9.36
CA SER A 308 5.71 -10.50 8.79
C SER A 308 6.22 -9.23 8.11
N ALA A 309 7.08 -8.47 8.80
CA ALA A 309 7.68 -7.26 8.25
C ALA A 309 8.55 -7.52 7.01
N THR A 310 9.30 -8.64 6.99
CA THR A 310 10.11 -9.03 5.83
C THR A 310 9.21 -9.37 4.63
N ALA A 311 8.10 -10.05 4.86
CA ALA A 311 7.12 -10.36 3.81
C ALA A 311 6.46 -9.07 3.27
N SER A 312 6.02 -8.16 4.16
CA SER A 312 5.44 -6.86 3.80
C SER A 312 6.46 -5.99 3.04
N LEU A 313 7.71 -5.93 3.51
CA LEU A 313 8.77 -5.21 2.83
C LEU A 313 9.06 -5.79 1.43
N ALA A 314 9.06 -7.12 1.28
CA ALA A 314 9.24 -7.76 -0.03
C ALA A 314 8.11 -7.44 -1.01
N ARG A 315 6.87 -7.27 -0.53
CA ARG A 315 5.73 -6.82 -1.35
C ARG A 315 5.89 -5.36 -1.79
N LEU A 316 6.33 -4.47 -0.89
CA LEU A 316 6.61 -3.06 -1.21
C LEU A 316 7.74 -2.93 -2.24
N VAL A 317 8.86 -3.61 -1.99
CA VAL A 317 10.03 -3.61 -2.90
C VAL A 317 9.68 -4.21 -4.26
N GLY A 318 8.78 -5.20 -4.29
CA GLY A 318 8.28 -5.80 -5.53
C GLY A 318 7.66 -4.78 -6.48
N VAL A 319 6.96 -3.76 -5.97
CA VAL A 319 6.39 -2.66 -6.76
C VAL A 319 7.49 -1.68 -7.19
N VAL A 320 8.37 -1.28 -6.27
CA VAL A 320 9.47 -0.34 -6.54
C VAL A 320 10.43 -0.86 -7.61
N GLU A 321 10.59 -2.18 -7.73
CA GLU A 321 11.47 -2.80 -8.74
C GLU A 321 10.75 -3.14 -10.06
N MET A 322 9.46 -2.87 -10.19
CA MET A 322 8.76 -3.04 -11.47
C MET A 322 9.31 -2.07 -12.50
N PRO A 323 9.46 -2.49 -13.75
CA PRO A 323 9.84 -1.56 -14.81
C PRO A 323 8.72 -0.53 -14.99
N ALA A 324 9.08 0.75 -14.82
CA ALA A 324 8.21 1.87 -15.13
C ALA A 324 7.95 1.94 -16.64
N GLN A 325 6.85 2.58 -17.03
CA GLN A 325 6.58 2.87 -18.44
C GLN A 325 7.61 3.89 -18.94
N THR A 326 8.57 3.45 -19.73
CA THR A 326 9.60 4.31 -20.31
C THR A 326 9.07 4.96 -21.58
N ARG A 327 8.54 6.18 -21.46
CA ARG A 327 8.32 7.02 -22.64
C ARG A 327 9.58 7.85 -22.92
N PRO A 328 9.86 8.22 -24.21
CA PRO A 328 11.01 9.02 -24.55
C PRO A 328 10.97 10.38 -23.81
N ARG A 329 12.13 10.88 -23.38
CA ARG A 329 12.23 12.20 -22.69
C ARG A 329 12.04 13.38 -23.63
N ARG A 330 12.29 13.17 -24.92
CA ARG A 330 12.05 14.13 -26.01
C ARG A 330 11.33 13.37 -27.09
N GLY A 331 10.02 13.56 -27.16
CA GLY A 331 9.17 12.92 -28.15
C GLY A 331 8.88 13.83 -29.33
N GLU A 332 8.37 13.23 -30.39
CA GLU A 332 7.83 13.98 -31.51
C GLU A 332 6.52 14.66 -31.10
N ARG A 333 6.26 15.83 -31.69
CA ARG A 333 5.01 16.56 -31.46
C ARG A 333 4.03 16.30 -32.58
N PRO A 334 2.80 15.88 -32.29
CA PRO A 334 1.73 15.78 -33.29
C PRO A 334 1.52 17.11 -34.02
N SER A 335 1.30 17.02 -35.33
CA SER A 335 1.06 18.21 -36.15
C SER A 335 -0.36 18.74 -35.99
N ASP A 336 -1.30 17.86 -35.69
CA ASP A 336 -2.74 18.13 -35.57
C ASP A 336 -3.43 17.07 -34.71
N GLY A 337 -4.75 17.12 -34.61
CA GLY A 337 -5.58 16.18 -33.84
C GLY A 337 -6.08 14.96 -34.62
N SER A 338 -5.57 14.68 -35.83
CA SER A 338 -5.99 13.48 -36.57
C SER A 338 -5.56 12.20 -35.85
N ILE A 339 -6.40 11.15 -35.90
CA ILE A 339 -6.12 9.86 -35.25
C ILE A 339 -6.17 8.76 -36.28
N LYS A 340 -5.13 7.94 -36.32
CA LYS A 340 -5.08 6.76 -37.19
C LYS A 340 -4.69 5.51 -36.38
N ALA A 341 -5.59 4.53 -36.35
CA ALA A 341 -5.31 3.20 -35.81
C ALA A 341 -5.17 2.20 -36.96
N VAL A 342 -4.12 1.38 -36.93
CA VAL A 342 -3.81 0.40 -38.00
C VAL A 342 -3.60 -0.98 -37.38
N ASP A 343 -4.39 -1.95 -37.79
CA ASP A 343 -4.39 -3.36 -37.29
C ASP A 343 -4.34 -3.43 -35.76
N LEU A 344 -5.09 -2.53 -35.09
CA LEU A 344 -5.00 -2.37 -33.64
C LEU A 344 -5.59 -3.58 -32.93
N ARG A 345 -4.77 -4.23 -32.09
CA ARG A 345 -5.12 -5.43 -31.30
C ARG A 345 -4.83 -5.20 -29.84
N TYR A 346 -5.67 -5.79 -28.99
CA TYR A 346 -5.46 -5.72 -27.55
C TYR A 346 -6.03 -6.92 -26.82
N ALA A 347 -5.27 -7.40 -25.81
CA ALA A 347 -5.67 -8.46 -24.90
C ALA A 347 -5.29 -8.08 -23.46
N TYR A 348 -6.26 -8.10 -22.51
CA TYR A 348 -5.96 -7.93 -21.08
C TYR A 348 -5.18 -9.11 -20.50
N LEU A 349 -5.38 -10.30 -21.04
CA LEU A 349 -4.65 -11.51 -20.66
C LEU A 349 -4.12 -12.20 -21.93
N PRO A 350 -2.92 -12.77 -21.88
CA PRO A 350 -2.37 -13.48 -23.04
C PRO A 350 -3.36 -14.51 -23.61
N GLY A 351 -3.67 -14.42 -24.91
CA GLY A 351 -4.59 -15.33 -25.60
C GLY A 351 -6.08 -15.01 -25.45
N GLN A 352 -6.44 -13.88 -24.83
CA GLN A 352 -7.83 -13.41 -24.72
C GLN A 352 -7.95 -12.03 -25.37
N ASP A 353 -7.92 -12.00 -26.70
CA ASP A 353 -8.04 -10.75 -27.46
C ASP A 353 -9.43 -10.14 -27.27
N VAL A 354 -9.44 -8.84 -26.97
CA VAL A 354 -10.65 -7.99 -26.83
C VAL A 354 -10.86 -7.14 -28.09
N LEU A 355 -9.77 -6.75 -28.75
CA LEU A 355 -9.81 -6.04 -30.02
C LEU A 355 -9.04 -6.84 -31.09
N HIS A 356 -9.63 -6.93 -32.28
CA HIS A 356 -9.17 -7.84 -33.33
C HIS A 356 -8.89 -7.11 -34.65
N GLY A 357 -7.79 -6.32 -34.72
CA GLY A 357 -7.38 -5.66 -35.95
C GLY A 357 -8.31 -4.49 -36.33
N ILE A 358 -8.41 -3.49 -35.44
CA ILE A 358 -9.21 -2.30 -35.67
C ILE A 358 -8.48 -1.37 -36.63
N GLU A 359 -9.18 -0.97 -37.69
CA GLU A 359 -8.81 0.10 -38.61
C GLU A 359 -9.70 1.31 -38.33
N LEU A 360 -9.11 2.46 -38.05
CA LEU A 360 -9.84 3.70 -37.77
C LEU A 360 -9.04 4.89 -38.30
N ASP A 361 -9.70 5.77 -39.02
CA ASP A 361 -9.14 7.02 -39.53
C ASP A 361 -10.09 8.17 -39.16
N VAL A 362 -9.60 9.08 -38.29
CA VAL A 362 -10.38 10.21 -37.75
C VAL A 362 -9.71 11.50 -38.21
N PRO A 363 -10.36 12.27 -39.09
CA PRO A 363 -9.85 13.58 -39.50
C PRO A 363 -9.79 14.58 -38.34
N THR A 364 -8.86 15.54 -38.43
CA THR A 364 -8.79 16.65 -37.48
C THR A 364 -10.10 17.40 -37.38
N GLY A 365 -10.57 17.64 -36.15
CA GLY A 365 -11.79 18.38 -35.86
C GLY A 365 -13.07 17.54 -35.98
N ALA A 366 -13.01 16.28 -36.39
CA ALA A 366 -14.18 15.41 -36.50
C ALA A 366 -14.60 14.83 -35.14
N THR A 367 -15.90 14.72 -34.93
CA THR A 367 -16.48 13.99 -33.80
C THR A 367 -16.89 12.58 -34.23
N VAL A 368 -16.29 11.57 -33.59
CA VAL A 368 -16.59 10.15 -33.83
C VAL A 368 -17.34 9.54 -32.66
N ALA A 369 -18.48 8.92 -32.93
CA ALA A 369 -19.23 8.16 -31.95
C ALA A 369 -18.94 6.67 -32.03
N LEU A 370 -18.47 6.06 -30.94
CA LEU A 370 -18.32 4.60 -30.81
C LEU A 370 -19.60 3.99 -30.27
N VAL A 371 -20.25 3.12 -31.06
CA VAL A 371 -21.54 2.49 -30.75
C VAL A 371 -21.38 0.97 -30.74
N GLY A 372 -22.16 0.27 -29.95
CA GLY A 372 -22.16 -1.20 -29.90
C GLY A 372 -22.68 -1.76 -28.59
N GLY A 373 -22.85 -3.05 -28.50
CA GLY A 373 -23.29 -3.75 -27.30
C GLY A 373 -22.32 -3.61 -26.11
N SER A 374 -22.81 -3.91 -24.90
CA SER A 374 -21.94 -4.00 -23.73
C SER A 374 -20.89 -5.11 -23.95
N GLY A 375 -19.62 -4.84 -23.59
CA GLY A 375 -18.51 -5.78 -23.87
C GLY A 375 -17.98 -5.76 -25.31
N GLY A 376 -18.50 -4.90 -26.21
CA GLY A 376 -18.05 -4.78 -27.60
C GLY A 376 -16.63 -4.20 -27.80
N GLY A 377 -15.94 -3.77 -26.73
CA GLY A 377 -14.58 -3.24 -26.81
C GLY A 377 -14.46 -1.71 -26.91
N LYS A 378 -15.57 -0.95 -26.80
CA LYS A 378 -15.59 0.52 -26.95
C LYS A 378 -14.67 1.25 -25.96
N THR A 379 -14.82 1.00 -24.66
CA THR A 379 -13.97 1.57 -23.59
C THR A 379 -12.51 1.17 -23.76
N THR A 380 -12.25 -0.07 -24.16
CA THR A 380 -10.89 -0.55 -24.44
C THR A 380 -10.28 0.21 -25.62
N LEU A 381 -11.03 0.42 -26.70
CA LEU A 381 -10.57 1.22 -27.83
C LEU A 381 -10.30 2.67 -27.41
N ALA A 382 -11.20 3.28 -26.65
CA ALA A 382 -11.05 4.64 -26.12
C ALA A 382 -9.75 4.77 -25.29
N LYS A 383 -9.46 3.83 -24.39
CA LYS A 383 -8.24 3.80 -23.57
C LYS A 383 -6.96 3.62 -24.41
N LEU A 384 -6.99 2.83 -25.47
CA LEU A 384 -5.86 2.67 -26.40
C LEU A 384 -5.59 3.93 -27.19
N LEU A 385 -6.64 4.56 -27.73
CA LEU A 385 -6.54 5.82 -28.47
C LEU A 385 -6.06 6.98 -27.56
N ALA A 386 -6.40 6.91 -26.26
CA ALA A 386 -5.89 7.84 -25.24
C ALA A 386 -4.45 7.54 -24.80
N GLY A 387 -3.82 6.45 -25.24
CA GLY A 387 -2.50 6.04 -24.79
C GLY A 387 -2.45 5.64 -23.30
N VAL A 388 -3.59 5.27 -22.73
CA VAL A 388 -3.71 4.75 -21.36
C VAL A 388 -3.25 3.29 -21.29
N HIS A 389 -3.51 2.53 -22.35
CA HIS A 389 -3.03 1.18 -22.58
C HIS A 389 -2.14 1.14 -23.81
N ASP A 390 -1.13 0.27 -23.79
CA ASP A 390 -0.29 0.01 -24.96
C ASP A 390 -0.92 -1.14 -25.77
N PRO A 391 -1.00 -1.03 -27.11
CA PRO A 391 -1.57 -2.08 -27.94
C PRO A 391 -0.71 -3.35 -27.90
N THR A 392 -1.34 -4.54 -27.94
CA THR A 392 -0.63 -5.82 -28.07
C THR A 392 -0.20 -6.10 -29.51
N GLY A 393 -0.76 -5.36 -30.48
CA GLY A 393 -0.39 -5.40 -31.91
C GLY A 393 -0.98 -4.21 -32.65
N GLY A 394 -0.41 -3.87 -33.78
CA GLY A 394 -0.76 -2.68 -34.53
C GLY A 394 -0.19 -1.40 -33.93
N ALA A 395 -0.70 -0.25 -34.36
CA ALA A 395 -0.23 1.06 -33.89
C ALA A 395 -1.33 2.11 -33.91
N VAL A 396 -1.23 3.09 -33.00
CA VAL A 396 -2.03 4.32 -33.00
C VAL A 396 -1.12 5.50 -33.29
N ARG A 397 -1.57 6.40 -34.16
CA ARG A 397 -0.86 7.66 -34.50
C ARG A 397 -1.79 8.84 -34.25
N ILE A 398 -1.24 9.94 -33.75
CA ILE A 398 -1.93 11.22 -33.58
C ILE A 398 -1.12 12.27 -34.33
N GLY A 399 -1.77 13.01 -35.25
CA GLY A 399 -1.08 14.01 -36.07
C GLY A 399 0.12 13.43 -36.83
N GLY A 400 0.04 12.17 -37.26
CA GLY A 400 1.11 11.44 -37.95
C GLY A 400 2.17 10.79 -37.05
N VAL A 401 2.23 11.12 -35.74
CA VAL A 401 3.22 10.61 -34.79
C VAL A 401 2.67 9.38 -34.06
N ALA A 402 3.48 8.33 -33.91
CA ALA A 402 3.07 7.15 -33.13
C ALA A 402 3.00 7.49 -31.63
N LEU A 403 2.02 6.91 -30.92
CA LEU A 403 1.82 7.20 -29.48
C LEU A 403 3.05 6.89 -28.63
N GLU A 404 3.84 5.90 -28.99
CA GLU A 404 5.08 5.49 -28.31
C GLU A 404 6.21 6.52 -28.45
N ASP A 405 6.17 7.36 -29.52
CA ASP A 405 7.17 8.39 -29.82
C ASP A 405 6.83 9.76 -29.18
N ILE A 406 5.64 9.90 -28.59
CA ILE A 406 5.20 11.14 -27.89
C ILE A 406 5.65 11.07 -26.42
N ASP A 407 6.35 12.11 -25.95
CA ASP A 407 6.70 12.20 -24.53
C ASP A 407 5.48 12.45 -23.62
N ALA A 408 5.63 12.18 -22.31
CA ALA A 408 4.54 12.27 -21.36
C ALA A 408 3.96 13.69 -21.20
N ASP A 409 4.81 14.73 -21.30
CA ASP A 409 4.35 16.12 -21.15
C ASP A 409 3.58 16.59 -22.39
N THR A 410 4.05 16.23 -23.58
CA THR A 410 3.32 16.46 -24.84
C THR A 410 2.02 15.67 -24.87
N MET A 411 2.04 14.40 -24.45
CA MET A 411 0.84 13.55 -24.41
C MET A 411 -0.25 14.14 -23.50
N ARG A 412 0.11 14.67 -22.34
CA ARG A 412 -0.81 15.30 -21.36
C ARG A 412 -1.61 16.45 -21.97
N THR A 413 -1.02 17.23 -22.89
CA THR A 413 -1.68 18.35 -23.56
C THR A 413 -2.28 17.98 -24.91
N THR A 414 -1.93 16.80 -25.45
CA THR A 414 -2.42 16.34 -26.76
C THR A 414 -3.74 15.60 -26.64
N VAL A 415 -3.87 14.69 -25.66
CA VAL A 415 -5.07 13.87 -25.51
C VAL A 415 -5.59 13.95 -24.08
N ALA A 416 -6.88 14.16 -23.94
CA ALA A 416 -7.56 14.03 -22.65
C ALA A 416 -8.65 12.96 -22.71
N LEU A 417 -8.66 12.08 -21.71
CA LEU A 417 -9.70 11.07 -21.51
C LEU A 417 -10.55 11.45 -20.29
N VAL A 418 -11.84 11.60 -20.50
CA VAL A 418 -12.84 11.70 -19.41
C VAL A 418 -13.49 10.33 -19.27
N THR A 419 -13.33 9.73 -18.11
CA THR A 419 -13.84 8.39 -17.78
C THR A 419 -15.27 8.45 -17.21
N GLN A 420 -15.94 7.32 -17.17
CA GLN A 420 -17.28 7.17 -16.58
C GLN A 420 -17.31 7.59 -15.10
N GLU A 421 -16.36 7.06 -14.31
CA GLU A 421 -16.19 7.46 -12.91
C GLU A 421 -15.20 8.62 -12.84
N VAL A 422 -15.66 9.77 -12.39
CA VAL A 422 -14.82 10.97 -12.19
C VAL A 422 -14.35 11.02 -10.76
N HIS A 423 -13.04 11.05 -10.59
CA HIS A 423 -12.43 11.29 -9.28
C HIS A 423 -12.37 12.79 -8.98
N VAL A 424 -12.85 13.17 -7.79
CA VAL A 424 -12.72 14.52 -7.23
C VAL A 424 -11.64 14.47 -6.15
N PHE A 425 -10.57 15.22 -6.36
CA PHE A 425 -9.48 15.26 -5.40
C PHE A 425 -9.85 16.09 -4.17
N ALA A 426 -9.37 15.66 -3.01
CA ALA A 426 -9.52 16.43 -1.77
C ALA A 426 -8.71 17.73 -1.85
N GLY A 427 -9.39 18.86 -1.68
CA GLY A 427 -8.80 20.19 -1.79
C GLY A 427 -9.86 21.24 -2.15
N THR A 428 -9.46 22.47 -2.46
CA THR A 428 -10.41 23.48 -2.92
C THR A 428 -10.87 23.20 -4.34
N LEU A 429 -12.08 23.67 -4.70
CA LEU A 429 -12.59 23.54 -6.06
C LEU A 429 -11.64 24.20 -7.08
N ALA A 430 -10.97 25.30 -6.70
CA ALA A 430 -9.96 25.94 -7.52
C ALA A 430 -8.72 25.08 -7.72
N GLU A 431 -8.22 24.41 -6.66
CA GLU A 431 -7.07 23.52 -6.75
C GLU A 431 -7.37 22.33 -7.65
N ASP A 432 -8.55 21.74 -7.53
CA ASP A 432 -9.00 20.64 -8.35
C ASP A 432 -9.09 21.01 -9.86
N LEU A 433 -9.60 22.18 -10.19
CA LEU A 433 -9.60 22.70 -11.57
C LEU A 433 -8.18 22.99 -12.08
N ARG A 434 -7.30 23.52 -11.22
CA ARG A 434 -5.90 23.84 -11.58
C ARG A 434 -5.01 22.62 -11.75
N LEU A 435 -5.44 21.41 -11.44
CA LEU A 435 -4.70 20.17 -11.71
C LEU A 435 -4.22 20.06 -13.17
N VAL A 436 -5.02 20.53 -14.11
CA VAL A 436 -4.72 20.46 -15.55
C VAL A 436 -4.01 21.70 -16.09
N ARG A 437 -4.21 22.86 -15.46
CA ARG A 437 -3.58 24.13 -15.80
C ARG A 437 -3.28 24.94 -14.52
N PRO A 438 -2.11 24.72 -13.88
CA PRO A 438 -1.76 25.31 -12.59
C PRO A 438 -1.75 26.85 -12.56
N ASP A 439 -1.51 27.50 -13.69
CA ASP A 439 -1.45 28.94 -13.89
C ASP A 439 -2.81 29.59 -14.26
N ALA A 440 -3.91 28.80 -14.30
CA ALA A 440 -5.24 29.32 -14.60
C ALA A 440 -5.69 30.36 -13.56
N GLY A 441 -6.04 31.55 -14.03
CA GLY A 441 -6.62 32.61 -13.20
C GLY A 441 -8.07 32.33 -12.80
N GLU A 442 -8.56 32.98 -11.74
CA GLU A 442 -9.97 32.85 -11.35
C GLU A 442 -10.98 33.11 -12.48
N PRO A 443 -10.78 34.13 -13.35
CA PRO A 443 -11.68 34.35 -14.47
C PRO A 443 -11.77 33.15 -15.42
N ASP A 444 -10.64 32.45 -15.66
CA ASP A 444 -10.61 31.24 -16.50
C ASP A 444 -11.38 30.11 -15.86
N LEU A 445 -11.23 29.93 -14.53
CA LEU A 445 -11.93 28.90 -13.78
C LEU A 445 -13.46 29.12 -13.84
N TRP A 446 -13.91 30.35 -13.60
CA TRP A 446 -15.33 30.70 -13.71
C TRP A 446 -15.87 30.56 -15.13
N ALA A 447 -15.08 30.96 -16.14
CA ALA A 447 -15.46 30.78 -17.54
C ALA A 447 -15.63 29.29 -17.91
N ALA A 448 -14.73 28.43 -17.44
CA ALA A 448 -14.84 26.99 -17.65
C ALA A 448 -16.07 26.40 -16.95
N LEU A 449 -16.33 26.77 -15.70
CA LEU A 449 -17.53 26.33 -14.95
C LEU A 449 -18.82 26.82 -15.61
N ASP A 450 -18.85 28.06 -16.10
CA ASP A 450 -20.01 28.60 -16.80
C ASP A 450 -20.27 27.85 -18.12
N ALA A 451 -19.22 27.56 -18.87
CA ALA A 451 -19.30 26.85 -20.14
C ALA A 451 -19.94 25.45 -20.00
N VAL A 452 -19.73 24.78 -18.88
CA VAL A 452 -20.30 23.45 -18.59
C VAL A 452 -21.59 23.53 -17.76
N GLY A 453 -22.10 24.74 -17.45
CA GLY A 453 -23.31 24.95 -16.65
C GLY A 453 -23.12 24.59 -15.17
N ALA A 454 -21.90 24.75 -14.65
CA ALA A 454 -21.54 24.44 -13.26
C ALA A 454 -21.46 25.70 -12.36
N ALA A 455 -21.47 26.90 -12.95
CA ALA A 455 -21.26 28.14 -12.22
C ALA A 455 -22.28 28.40 -11.10
N ASP A 456 -23.55 28.02 -11.30
CA ASP A 456 -24.62 28.27 -10.33
C ASP A 456 -24.41 27.49 -9.03
N TRP A 457 -24.16 26.19 -9.13
CA TRP A 457 -23.91 25.39 -7.93
C TRP A 457 -22.54 25.70 -7.29
N ALA A 458 -21.52 26.03 -8.10
CA ALA A 458 -20.21 26.40 -7.58
C ALA A 458 -20.27 27.71 -6.78
N ARG A 459 -21.06 28.71 -7.23
CA ARG A 459 -21.31 29.94 -6.46
C ARG A 459 -22.19 29.73 -5.23
N ALA A 460 -23.02 28.68 -5.23
CA ALA A 460 -23.86 28.33 -4.09
C ALA A 460 -23.09 27.62 -2.96
N LEU A 461 -21.86 27.16 -3.20
CA LEU A 461 -20.98 26.65 -2.16
C LEU A 461 -20.59 27.79 -1.19
N PRO A 462 -20.45 27.52 0.12
CA PRO A 462 -20.19 28.57 1.13
C PRO A 462 -19.01 29.49 0.80
N ASP A 463 -17.92 28.89 0.23
CA ASP A 463 -16.68 29.61 -0.09
C ASP A 463 -16.40 29.65 -1.61
N GLY A 464 -17.38 29.32 -2.47
CA GLY A 464 -17.24 29.35 -3.92
C GLY A 464 -16.09 28.49 -4.42
N LEU A 465 -15.07 29.08 -5.09
CA LEU A 465 -13.90 28.38 -5.58
C LEU A 465 -12.97 27.87 -4.45
N ASP A 466 -13.01 28.47 -3.28
CA ASP A 466 -12.20 28.05 -2.11
C ASP A 466 -12.92 26.98 -1.27
N ALA A 467 -14.15 26.60 -1.64
CA ALA A 467 -14.85 25.51 -0.98
C ALA A 467 -14.09 24.19 -1.13
N VAL A 468 -13.89 23.49 -0.01
CA VAL A 468 -13.26 22.17 0.01
C VAL A 468 -14.22 21.13 -0.54
N VAL A 469 -13.76 20.38 -1.54
CA VAL A 469 -14.49 19.29 -2.22
C VAL A 469 -13.72 17.96 -2.09
N GLY A 470 -14.36 16.85 -2.42
CA GLY A 470 -13.76 15.52 -2.32
C GLY A 470 -13.74 15.00 -0.89
N ASP A 471 -12.82 14.07 -0.59
CA ASP A 471 -12.78 13.38 0.70
C ASP A 471 -12.59 14.37 1.87
N GLY A 472 -13.53 14.35 2.81
CA GLY A 472 -13.55 15.28 3.96
C GLY A 472 -14.11 16.68 3.65
N GLY A 473 -14.54 16.96 2.42
CA GLY A 473 -15.16 18.21 1.99
C GLY A 473 -16.62 18.05 1.56
N HIS A 474 -17.08 18.92 0.67
CA HIS A 474 -18.42 18.85 0.10
C HIS A 474 -18.51 17.72 -0.93
N ASP A 475 -19.45 16.80 -0.72
CA ASP A 475 -19.72 15.70 -1.65
C ASP A 475 -20.40 16.21 -2.92
N LEU A 476 -19.72 16.14 -4.04
CA LEU A 476 -20.29 16.46 -5.33
C LEU A 476 -21.19 15.32 -5.83
N THR A 477 -22.36 15.68 -6.36
CA THR A 477 -23.20 14.70 -7.08
C THR A 477 -22.49 14.20 -8.33
N VAL A 478 -22.90 13.04 -8.87
CA VAL A 478 -22.35 12.48 -10.12
C VAL A 478 -22.40 13.51 -11.27
N VAL A 479 -23.47 14.30 -11.37
CA VAL A 479 -23.60 15.35 -12.40
C VAL A 479 -22.58 16.46 -12.19
N GLN A 480 -22.40 16.93 -10.95
CA GLN A 480 -21.42 17.98 -10.62
C GLN A 480 -19.98 17.50 -10.87
N ALA A 481 -19.65 16.25 -10.48
CA ALA A 481 -18.35 15.66 -10.75
C ALA A 481 -18.06 15.55 -12.25
N GLN A 482 -19.06 15.15 -13.06
CA GLN A 482 -18.93 15.12 -14.52
C GLN A 482 -18.78 16.53 -15.13
N GLN A 483 -19.52 17.53 -14.63
CA GLN A 483 -19.32 18.92 -15.04
C GLN A 483 -17.92 19.41 -14.70
N LEU A 484 -17.38 19.04 -13.53
CA LEU A 484 -16.02 19.37 -13.12
C LEU A 484 -14.98 18.74 -14.06
N ALA A 485 -15.14 17.47 -14.46
CA ALA A 485 -14.27 16.83 -15.45
C ALA A 485 -14.32 17.52 -16.82
N LEU A 486 -15.49 17.93 -17.27
CA LEU A 486 -15.64 18.69 -18.51
C LEU A 486 -15.03 20.11 -18.41
N ALA A 487 -15.11 20.76 -17.24
CA ALA A 487 -14.43 22.03 -17.00
C ALA A 487 -12.91 21.89 -17.04
N ARG A 488 -12.36 20.82 -16.44
CA ARG A 488 -10.92 20.47 -16.57
C ARG A 488 -10.53 20.26 -18.04
N LEU A 489 -11.36 19.57 -18.82
CA LEU A 489 -11.11 19.34 -20.25
C LEU A 489 -11.06 20.68 -21.05
N LEU A 490 -11.94 21.65 -20.74
CA LEU A 490 -11.90 22.99 -21.34
C LEU A 490 -10.64 23.77 -20.95
N LEU A 491 -10.23 23.70 -19.68
CA LEU A 491 -9.04 24.38 -19.18
C LEU A 491 -7.75 23.80 -19.79
N LEU A 492 -7.71 22.50 -20.02
CA LEU A 492 -6.58 21.80 -20.63
C LEU A 492 -6.45 22.13 -22.12
N ASP A 493 -7.57 22.27 -22.81
CA ASP A 493 -7.70 22.53 -24.26
C ASP A 493 -6.86 21.59 -25.14
N PRO A 494 -7.08 20.26 -25.06
CA PRO A 494 -6.30 19.27 -25.81
C PRO A 494 -6.67 19.23 -27.28
N LEU A 495 -5.76 18.72 -28.13
CA LEU A 495 -6.05 18.49 -29.57
C LEU A 495 -7.09 17.40 -29.77
N VAL A 496 -7.10 16.39 -28.89
CA VAL A 496 -8.02 15.24 -28.94
C VAL A 496 -8.72 15.07 -27.59
N ALA A 497 -10.04 15.04 -27.61
CA ALA A 497 -10.88 14.74 -26.45
C ALA A 497 -11.56 13.37 -26.60
N ILE A 498 -11.39 12.51 -25.62
CA ILE A 498 -12.04 11.19 -25.58
C ILE A 498 -12.95 11.15 -24.36
N LEU A 499 -14.24 10.87 -24.58
CA LEU A 499 -15.25 10.80 -23.55
C LEU A 499 -15.82 9.38 -23.45
N ASP A 500 -15.65 8.75 -22.29
CA ASP A 500 -16.21 7.42 -22.02
C ASP A 500 -17.42 7.59 -21.05
N GLU A 501 -18.63 7.36 -21.57
CA GLU A 501 -19.90 7.33 -20.79
C GLU A 501 -20.24 8.58 -19.95
N ALA A 502 -19.80 9.77 -20.31
CA ALA A 502 -19.95 11.00 -19.51
C ALA A 502 -21.41 11.37 -19.08
N THR A 503 -22.44 10.59 -19.46
CA THR A 503 -23.85 10.91 -19.20
C THR A 503 -24.68 9.74 -18.65
N ALA A 504 -24.11 8.57 -18.42
CA ALA A 504 -24.85 7.32 -18.19
C ALA A 504 -25.65 7.32 -16.86
N GLU A 505 -25.11 7.87 -15.79
CA GLU A 505 -25.70 7.81 -14.44
C GLU A 505 -26.50 9.06 -14.02
N ALA A 506 -26.52 10.09 -14.86
CA ALA A 506 -27.30 11.31 -14.61
C ALA A 506 -28.76 11.11 -14.92
N GLY A 507 -29.66 11.29 -13.97
CA GLY A 507 -31.12 11.28 -14.24
C GLY A 507 -31.49 12.17 -15.42
N SER A 508 -32.73 12.08 -15.91
CA SER A 508 -33.16 12.71 -17.18
C SER A 508 -32.81 14.21 -17.33
N THR A 509 -32.89 14.98 -16.25
CA THR A 509 -32.53 16.41 -16.24
C THR A 509 -31.02 16.62 -16.25
N GLY A 510 -30.28 15.90 -15.42
CA GLY A 510 -28.80 15.96 -15.37
C GLY A 510 -28.17 15.55 -16.70
N ALA A 511 -28.70 14.50 -17.33
CA ALA A 511 -28.21 14.03 -18.61
C ALA A 511 -28.35 15.08 -19.74
N ARG A 512 -29.45 15.88 -19.77
CA ARG A 512 -29.60 16.97 -20.74
C ARG A 512 -28.59 18.09 -20.50
N LEU A 513 -28.29 18.41 -19.24
CA LEU A 513 -27.27 19.41 -18.89
C LEU A 513 -25.89 18.95 -19.37
N LEU A 514 -25.51 17.70 -19.06
CA LEU A 514 -24.24 17.13 -19.48
C LEU A 514 -24.13 17.00 -21.01
N GLU A 515 -25.21 16.65 -21.71
CA GLU A 515 -25.25 16.57 -23.17
C GLU A 515 -24.97 17.93 -23.83
N LYS A 516 -25.55 19.03 -23.29
CA LYS A 516 -25.26 20.40 -23.72
C LYS A 516 -23.83 20.81 -23.42
N ALA A 517 -23.35 20.50 -22.21
CA ALA A 517 -21.98 20.77 -21.81
C ALA A 517 -20.98 20.03 -22.73
N THR A 518 -21.18 18.73 -22.96
CA THR A 518 -20.38 17.91 -23.86
C THR A 518 -20.32 18.48 -25.27
N THR A 519 -21.47 18.82 -25.87
CA THR A 519 -21.50 19.42 -27.21
C THR A 519 -20.71 20.73 -27.30
N ARG A 520 -20.74 21.55 -26.23
CA ARG A 520 -19.99 22.80 -26.17
C ARG A 520 -18.49 22.56 -26.01
N VAL A 521 -18.12 21.59 -25.17
CA VAL A 521 -16.74 21.23 -24.88
C VAL A 521 -16.04 20.60 -26.08
N LEU A 522 -16.76 19.82 -26.91
CA LEU A 522 -16.19 19.12 -28.05
C LEU A 522 -16.08 19.97 -29.32
N ARG A 523 -16.64 21.19 -29.33
CA ARG A 523 -16.58 22.09 -30.50
C ARG A 523 -15.14 22.45 -30.82
N ASP A 524 -14.81 22.46 -32.11
CA ASP A 524 -13.53 22.86 -32.68
C ASP A 524 -12.32 21.98 -32.30
N ARG A 525 -12.58 20.69 -31.91
CA ARG A 525 -11.52 19.72 -31.60
C ARG A 525 -11.86 18.33 -32.09
N THR A 526 -10.86 17.49 -32.29
CA THR A 526 -11.08 16.08 -32.60
C THR A 526 -11.66 15.37 -31.39
N ALA A 527 -12.78 14.67 -31.54
CA ALA A 527 -13.47 14.05 -30.43
C ALA A 527 -13.83 12.59 -30.70
N ILE A 528 -13.65 11.74 -29.69
CA ILE A 528 -14.17 10.38 -29.67
C ILE A 528 -15.14 10.26 -28.49
N VAL A 529 -16.37 9.86 -28.76
CA VAL A 529 -17.42 9.70 -27.75
C VAL A 529 -17.89 8.27 -27.73
N VAL A 530 -17.71 7.57 -26.60
CA VAL A 530 -18.36 6.28 -26.38
C VAL A 530 -19.83 6.54 -26.08
N ALA A 531 -20.67 6.32 -27.08
CA ALA A 531 -22.08 6.68 -27.02
C ALA A 531 -22.92 5.59 -26.34
N HIS A 532 -23.45 5.91 -25.15
CA HIS A 532 -24.48 5.10 -24.47
C HIS A 532 -25.89 5.52 -24.87
N ARG A 533 -26.04 6.73 -25.41
CA ARG A 533 -27.30 7.22 -25.99
C ARG A 533 -27.14 7.40 -27.49
N LEU A 534 -27.99 6.77 -28.25
CA LEU A 534 -27.95 6.87 -29.72
C LEU A 534 -28.17 8.29 -30.24
N THR A 535 -28.76 9.21 -29.44
CA THR A 535 -28.83 10.65 -29.75
C THR A 535 -27.45 11.28 -29.94
N GLN A 536 -26.45 10.88 -29.13
CA GLN A 536 -25.06 11.36 -29.28
C GLN A 536 -24.46 10.87 -30.59
N ALA A 537 -24.71 9.59 -30.94
CA ALA A 537 -24.24 9.04 -32.21
C ALA A 537 -24.88 9.74 -33.42
N ALA A 538 -26.14 10.13 -33.32
CA ALA A 538 -26.84 10.83 -34.40
C ALA A 538 -26.31 12.26 -34.69
N SER A 539 -25.64 12.88 -33.70
CA SER A 539 -25.04 14.21 -33.83
C SER A 539 -23.54 14.19 -34.18
N ALA A 540 -22.92 13.00 -34.26
CA ALA A 540 -21.51 12.82 -34.62
C ALA A 540 -21.31 12.88 -36.14
N ASP A 541 -20.12 13.34 -36.57
CA ASP A 541 -19.73 13.36 -38.00
C ASP A 541 -19.53 11.94 -38.55
N LEU A 542 -19.05 11.02 -37.70
CA LEU A 542 -18.83 9.63 -38.04
C LEU A 542 -19.32 8.73 -36.88
N VAL A 543 -20.00 7.67 -37.21
CA VAL A 543 -20.40 6.60 -36.30
C VAL A 543 -19.59 5.36 -36.63
N VAL A 544 -18.97 4.75 -35.63
CA VAL A 544 -18.24 3.50 -35.72
C VAL A 544 -18.92 2.47 -34.83
N VAL A 545 -19.40 1.40 -35.44
CA VAL A 545 -20.10 0.32 -34.74
C VAL A 545 -19.12 -0.80 -34.42
N LEU A 546 -18.95 -1.05 -33.14
CA LEU A 546 -18.14 -2.16 -32.64
C LEU A 546 -19.02 -3.33 -32.20
N ASP A 547 -18.66 -4.52 -32.67
CA ASP A 547 -19.24 -5.77 -32.19
C ASP A 547 -18.13 -6.82 -32.02
N GLN A 548 -18.09 -7.46 -30.84
CA GLN A 548 -17.09 -8.46 -30.48
C GLN A 548 -15.65 -8.04 -30.84
N GLY A 549 -15.27 -6.79 -30.51
CA GLY A 549 -13.92 -6.28 -30.72
C GLY A 549 -13.55 -5.99 -32.18
N ARG A 550 -14.51 -5.89 -33.09
CA ARG A 550 -14.32 -5.57 -34.52
C ARG A 550 -15.17 -4.39 -34.92
N VAL A 551 -14.68 -3.59 -35.85
CA VAL A 551 -15.51 -2.58 -36.53
C VAL A 551 -16.36 -3.33 -37.58
N VAL A 552 -17.68 -3.32 -37.36
CA VAL A 552 -18.63 -3.99 -38.26
C VAL A 552 -19.28 -3.02 -39.26
N GLU A 553 -19.45 -1.76 -38.87
CA GLU A 553 -20.01 -0.69 -39.69
C GLU A 553 -19.35 0.64 -39.34
N HIS A 554 -19.17 1.52 -40.31
CA HIS A 554 -18.78 2.91 -40.10
C HIS A 554 -19.42 3.80 -41.20
N GLY A 555 -19.77 5.02 -40.83
CA GLY A 555 -20.42 5.97 -41.75
C GLY A 555 -21.14 7.08 -41.00
N THR A 556 -21.85 7.94 -41.74
CA THR A 556 -22.73 8.93 -41.10
C THR A 556 -23.98 8.26 -40.51
N HIS A 557 -24.62 8.91 -39.56
CA HIS A 557 -25.90 8.44 -39.02
C HIS A 557 -26.93 8.10 -40.12
N HIS A 558 -27.08 8.98 -41.10
CA HIS A 558 -28.03 8.81 -42.19
C HIS A 558 -27.72 7.60 -43.06
N ASP A 559 -26.45 7.42 -43.42
CA ASP A 559 -26.00 6.32 -44.26
C ASP A 559 -26.23 4.98 -43.58
N LEU A 560 -25.87 4.88 -42.28
CA LEU A 560 -25.99 3.65 -41.51
C LEU A 560 -27.47 3.28 -41.22
N VAL A 561 -28.34 4.26 -41.00
CA VAL A 561 -29.78 3.99 -40.89
C VAL A 561 -30.35 3.52 -42.22
N ALA A 562 -29.97 4.14 -43.35
CA ALA A 562 -30.42 3.76 -44.69
C ALA A 562 -29.93 2.37 -45.10
N ALA A 563 -28.71 1.96 -44.66
CA ALA A 563 -28.14 0.66 -44.94
C ALA A 563 -28.88 -0.52 -44.27
N GLY A 564 -29.72 -0.27 -43.26
CA GLY A 564 -30.52 -1.31 -42.58
C GLY A 564 -29.72 -2.32 -41.78
N GLY A 565 -28.43 -2.03 -41.49
CA GLY A 565 -27.47 -2.91 -40.84
C GLY A 565 -27.61 -3.00 -39.32
N HIS A 566 -26.49 -3.21 -38.65
CA HIS A 566 -26.43 -3.37 -37.20
C HIS A 566 -26.86 -2.08 -36.49
N TYR A 567 -26.34 -0.94 -36.94
CA TYR A 567 -26.70 0.38 -36.41
C TYR A 567 -28.19 0.68 -36.57
N ALA A 568 -28.76 0.42 -37.74
CA ALA A 568 -30.19 0.67 -37.99
C ALA A 568 -31.08 -0.16 -37.05
N ARG A 569 -30.73 -1.41 -36.76
CA ARG A 569 -31.47 -2.24 -35.79
C ARG A 569 -31.38 -1.67 -34.37
N LEU A 570 -30.20 -1.22 -33.93
CA LEU A 570 -30.03 -0.57 -32.63
C LEU A 570 -30.84 0.72 -32.54
N TRP A 571 -30.87 1.52 -33.61
CA TRP A 571 -31.61 2.76 -33.70
C TRP A 571 -33.13 2.51 -33.63
N ALA A 572 -33.63 1.52 -34.40
CA ALA A 572 -35.05 1.14 -34.42
C ALA A 572 -35.51 0.62 -33.05
N ALA A 573 -34.73 -0.22 -32.40
CA ALA A 573 -35.02 -0.72 -31.05
C ALA A 573 -35.08 0.41 -30.01
N TRP A 574 -34.15 1.37 -30.10
CA TRP A 574 -34.11 2.53 -29.21
C TRP A 574 -35.29 3.49 -29.41
N THR A 575 -35.69 3.74 -30.66
CA THR A 575 -36.82 4.61 -30.97
C THR A 575 -38.14 3.97 -30.59
N ALA A 576 -38.30 2.64 -30.78
CA ALA A 576 -39.52 1.91 -30.39
C ALA A 576 -39.75 1.90 -28.87
N GLY A 577 -38.71 1.96 -28.05
CA GLY A 577 -38.84 2.04 -26.59
C GLY A 577 -39.19 3.42 -26.03
N ARG A 578 -39.39 4.44 -26.90
CA ARG A 578 -39.72 5.83 -26.52
C ARG A 578 -41.11 6.28 -27.01
N SER A 579 -41.76 5.48 -27.87
CA SER A 579 -43.15 5.63 -28.25
C SER A 579 -44.04 4.90 -27.25
#